data_b5a45eea2cacc6050634c161947a5fd5
#
_entry.id   b5a45eea2cacc6050634c161947a5fd5
#
_cell.length_a   1.000
_cell.length_b   1.000
_cell.length_c   1.000
_cell.angle_alpha   90.00
_cell.angle_beta   90.00
_cell.angle_gamma   90.00
#
_symmetry.space_group_name_H-M   'P 1'
#
loop_
_entity.id
_entity.type
_entity.pdbx_description
1 polymer ?
#
loop_
_entity_poly.entity_id
_entity_poly.type
_entity_poly.pdbx_seq_one_letter_code
_entity_poly.pdbx_strand_id
1 'polypeptide(L)'
;MIKLNIKKTLNTADGKIDLVVDKQINDGEFLTLFGKSGSGKTTLLRIIAGLETPQSGQIIVGNEIWFDSQKKINLPPQMRNVGFVFQDHALFPNMTVRGNLEFALKNQNDKSKVNEILEIMEIGNLAKMKPENLSGGQKQRVAVARTLMTNPKILLLDEPLSALDSAMRLKLQDELANVHKRFGITSVLVSHDISEVFRLSNRVFKIALGQITHDGTPSEVFANQNISGKFKIIGEVLSIKKSDILFILEILAHNEIIKVTAVKSDIENIKIGDKILISSKAFNPILTKI
;
A
#
# COMPACT_ATOMS: atom_id res chain seq x y z
N MET A 1 16.42 -0.17 12.49
CA MET A 1 15.24 0.45 13.17
C MET A 1 15.13 1.91 12.78
N ILE A 2 13.92 2.38 12.42
CA ILE A 2 13.60 3.77 12.10
C ILE A 2 12.80 4.34 13.25
N LYS A 3 13.25 5.44 13.86
CA LYS A 3 12.50 6.18 14.90
C LYS A 3 12.00 7.46 14.27
N LEU A 4 10.69 7.69 14.37
CA LEU A 4 9.99 8.85 13.84
C LEU A 4 9.32 9.58 14.98
N ASN A 5 9.75 10.82 15.24
CA ASN A 5 9.02 11.75 16.09
C ASN A 5 8.96 13.06 15.31
N ILE A 6 7.86 13.31 14.61
CA ILE A 6 7.76 14.43 13.69
C ILE A 6 6.38 15.08 13.73
N LYS A 7 6.37 16.39 13.42
CA LYS A 7 5.14 17.15 13.20
C LYS A 7 5.23 17.94 11.90
N LYS A 8 4.13 17.93 11.12
CA LYS A 8 3.97 18.73 9.91
C LYS A 8 2.51 19.08 9.66
N THR A 9 2.23 20.36 9.46
CA THR A 9 0.90 20.82 9.04
C THR A 9 0.76 20.63 7.53
N LEU A 10 -0.32 19.99 7.10
CA LEU A 10 -0.68 19.71 5.71
C LEU A 10 -1.89 20.54 5.32
N ASN A 11 -1.87 21.10 4.11
CA ASN A 11 -3.04 21.69 3.50
C ASN A 11 -3.79 20.61 2.69
N THR A 12 -5.03 20.34 3.05
CA THR A 12 -5.89 19.38 2.35
C THR A 12 -7.11 20.10 1.76
N ALA A 13 -7.87 19.39 0.92
CA ALA A 13 -9.11 19.95 0.37
C ALA A 13 -10.12 20.34 1.47
N ASP A 14 -10.10 19.62 2.60
CA ASP A 14 -11.00 19.82 3.74
C ASP A 14 -10.41 20.78 4.81
N GLY A 15 -9.28 21.45 4.50
CA GLY A 15 -8.61 22.37 5.42
C GLY A 15 -7.22 21.91 5.87
N LYS A 16 -6.75 22.46 6.97
CA LYS A 16 -5.43 22.13 7.52
C LYS A 16 -5.54 20.95 8.48
N ILE A 17 -4.63 19.99 8.36
CA ILE A 17 -4.46 18.89 9.31
C ILE A 17 -3.01 18.83 9.80
N ASP A 18 -2.80 18.42 11.04
CA ASP A 18 -1.47 18.20 11.59
C ASP A 18 -1.10 16.72 11.49
N LEU A 19 -0.12 16.40 10.65
CA LEU A 19 0.51 15.09 10.64
C LEU A 19 1.46 15.00 11.84
N VAL A 20 1.10 14.15 12.81
CA VAL A 20 1.90 13.89 14.01
C VAL A 20 2.20 12.41 14.08
N VAL A 21 3.48 12.07 14.13
CA VAL A 21 3.93 10.68 14.17
C VAL A 21 4.99 10.54 15.26
N ASP A 22 4.72 9.68 16.23
CA ASP A 22 5.67 9.23 17.24
C ASP A 22 5.67 7.70 17.26
N LYS A 23 6.50 7.10 16.41
CA LYS A 23 6.52 5.66 16.16
C LYS A 23 7.90 5.14 15.79
N GLN A 24 8.05 3.82 15.91
CA GLN A 24 9.24 3.08 15.48
C GLN A 24 8.85 2.03 14.45
N ILE A 25 9.75 1.80 13.47
CA ILE A 25 9.65 0.73 12.47
C ILE A 25 10.90 -0.13 12.65
N ASN A 26 10.72 -1.45 12.81
CA ASN A 26 11.84 -2.36 13.01
C ASN A 26 12.55 -2.69 11.70
N ASP A 27 13.81 -3.12 11.80
CA ASP A 27 14.54 -3.59 10.62
C ASP A 27 13.88 -4.88 10.08
N GLY A 28 13.79 -4.98 8.76
CA GLY A 28 13.18 -6.12 8.09
C GLY A 28 11.65 -6.19 8.26
N GLU A 29 10.99 -5.13 8.73
CA GLU A 29 9.54 -5.06 8.84
C GLU A 29 8.92 -4.68 7.48
N PHE A 30 7.78 -5.27 7.13
CA PHE A 30 6.93 -4.81 6.03
C PHE A 30 5.73 -4.07 6.61
N LEU A 31 5.83 -2.75 6.66
CA LEU A 31 4.81 -1.86 7.21
C LEU A 31 3.91 -1.32 6.10
N THR A 32 2.59 -1.33 6.29
CA THR A 32 1.68 -0.54 5.46
C THR A 32 1.16 0.69 6.19
N LEU A 33 1.23 1.83 5.51
CA LEU A 33 0.52 3.05 5.86
C LEU A 33 -0.86 2.99 5.19
N PHE A 34 -1.90 2.74 5.96
CA PHE A 34 -3.27 2.57 5.47
C PHE A 34 -4.18 3.74 5.86
N GLY A 35 -5.03 4.21 4.95
CA GLY A 35 -6.00 5.27 5.24
C GLY A 35 -6.55 5.93 3.99
N LYS A 36 -7.54 6.81 4.15
CA LYS A 36 -8.16 7.57 3.06
C LYS A 36 -7.15 8.47 2.35
N SER A 37 -7.45 8.85 1.11
CA SER A 37 -6.68 9.88 0.39
C SER A 37 -6.65 11.17 1.21
N GLY A 38 -5.53 11.89 1.17
CA GLY A 38 -5.36 13.14 1.95
C GLY A 38 -5.05 12.94 3.44
N SER A 39 -4.96 11.70 3.97
CA SER A 39 -4.66 11.47 5.41
C SER A 39 -3.20 11.70 5.82
N GLY A 40 -2.27 11.96 4.86
CA GLY A 40 -0.86 12.24 5.13
C GLY A 40 0.11 11.08 4.88
N LYS A 41 -0.34 9.94 4.31
CA LYS A 41 0.48 8.74 4.04
C LYS A 41 1.67 9.03 3.14
N THR A 42 1.40 9.54 1.93
CA THR A 42 2.44 9.92 0.95
C THR A 42 3.39 10.96 1.52
N THR A 43 2.87 11.95 2.26
CA THR A 43 3.71 12.95 2.93
C THR A 43 4.65 12.31 3.94
N LEU A 44 4.18 11.39 4.79
CA LEU A 44 5.02 10.65 5.72
C LEU A 44 6.12 9.86 4.99
N LEU A 45 5.74 9.17 3.89
CA LEU A 45 6.70 8.43 3.07
C LEU A 45 7.79 9.38 2.50
N ARG A 46 7.38 10.54 1.96
CA ARG A 46 8.29 11.56 1.41
C ARG A 46 9.19 12.19 2.48
N ILE A 47 8.68 12.36 3.69
CA ILE A 47 9.47 12.83 4.84
C ILE A 47 10.58 11.81 5.20
N ILE A 48 10.27 10.53 5.24
CA ILE A 48 11.27 9.47 5.49
C ILE A 48 12.34 9.49 4.39
N ALA A 49 11.95 9.67 3.14
CA ALA A 49 12.86 9.78 2.01
C ALA A 49 13.72 11.07 2.00
N GLY A 50 13.35 12.09 2.78
CA GLY A 50 13.99 13.41 2.74
C GLY A 50 13.55 14.30 1.57
N LEU A 51 12.51 13.87 0.85
CA LEU A 51 11.90 14.65 -0.24
C LEU A 51 10.98 15.77 0.29
N GLU A 52 10.62 15.67 1.55
CA GLU A 52 9.80 16.67 2.24
C GLU A 52 10.33 16.86 3.66
N THR A 53 10.35 18.11 4.14
CA THR A 53 10.91 18.45 5.45
C THR A 53 9.77 18.63 6.46
N PRO A 54 9.79 17.94 7.62
CA PRO A 54 8.84 18.19 8.71
C PRO A 54 9.11 19.56 9.35
N GLN A 55 8.12 20.13 10.02
CA GLN A 55 8.25 21.41 10.72
C GLN A 55 9.05 21.29 12.02
N SER A 56 8.91 20.15 12.71
CA SER A 56 9.64 19.89 13.94
C SER A 56 9.78 18.39 14.20
N GLY A 57 10.70 18.06 15.11
CA GLY A 57 10.92 16.71 15.57
C GLY A 57 12.25 16.11 15.14
N GLN A 58 12.31 14.78 15.08
CA GLN A 58 13.52 14.02 14.83
C GLN A 58 13.24 12.75 14.03
N ILE A 59 14.15 12.38 13.14
CA ILE A 59 14.18 11.08 12.42
C ILE A 59 15.54 10.45 12.65
N ILE A 60 15.56 9.24 13.22
CA ILE A 60 16.79 8.47 13.45
C ILE A 60 16.65 7.13 12.73
N VAL A 61 17.67 6.74 11.98
CA VAL A 61 17.73 5.43 11.31
C VAL A 61 18.99 4.70 11.73
N GLY A 62 18.82 3.58 12.42
CA GLY A 62 19.93 2.94 13.12
C GLY A 62 20.53 3.87 14.17
N ASN A 63 21.80 4.27 13.93
CA ASN A 63 22.52 5.21 14.79
C ASN A 63 22.70 6.60 14.14
N GLU A 64 22.10 6.84 12.97
CA GLU A 64 22.27 8.05 12.19
C GLU A 64 21.07 8.97 12.34
N ILE A 65 21.31 10.26 12.58
CA ILE A 65 20.25 11.29 12.61
C ILE A 65 20.04 11.78 11.18
N TRP A 66 18.85 11.51 10.63
CA TRP A 66 18.48 11.97 9.29
C TRP A 66 17.81 13.35 9.31
N PHE A 67 17.10 13.62 10.38
CA PHE A 67 16.48 14.92 10.62
C PHE A 67 16.45 15.24 12.11
N ASP A 68 16.76 16.49 12.47
CA ASP A 68 16.62 17.01 13.84
C ASP A 68 16.41 18.53 13.75
N SER A 69 15.20 18.97 14.09
CA SER A 69 14.82 20.37 14.01
C SER A 69 15.58 21.27 15.01
N GLN A 70 15.95 20.72 16.16
CA GLN A 70 16.69 21.48 17.21
C GLN A 70 18.17 21.64 16.83
N LYS A 71 18.78 20.56 16.32
CA LYS A 71 20.19 20.55 15.86
C LYS A 71 20.37 21.09 14.46
N LYS A 72 19.28 21.46 13.77
CA LYS A 72 19.28 21.93 12.36
C LYS A 72 19.93 20.91 11.39
N ILE A 73 19.75 19.62 11.67
CA ILE A 73 20.22 18.53 10.81
C ILE A 73 19.09 18.16 9.85
N ASN A 74 19.37 18.10 8.56
CA ASN A 74 18.47 17.56 7.53
C ASN A 74 19.30 16.88 6.46
N LEU A 75 19.46 15.57 6.59
CA LEU A 75 20.22 14.76 5.64
C LEU A 75 19.48 14.74 4.29
N PRO A 76 20.13 15.16 3.19
CA PRO A 76 19.48 15.19 1.89
C PRO A 76 19.14 13.76 1.38
N PRO A 77 18.15 13.62 0.47
CA PRO A 77 17.70 12.31 -0.01
C PRO A 77 18.80 11.39 -0.54
N GLN A 78 19.79 11.97 -1.23
CA GLN A 78 20.90 11.21 -1.83
C GLN A 78 21.81 10.54 -0.80
N MET A 79 21.84 11.06 0.43
CA MET A 79 22.63 10.52 1.54
C MET A 79 21.82 9.53 2.38
N ARG A 80 20.49 9.48 2.23
CA ARG A 80 19.65 8.49 2.87
C ARG A 80 19.69 7.21 2.05
N ASN A 81 20.00 6.08 2.69
CA ASN A 81 20.02 4.80 1.96
C ASN A 81 18.61 4.23 1.77
N VAL A 82 17.78 4.95 1.03
CA VAL A 82 16.40 4.57 0.70
C VAL A 82 16.23 4.35 -0.79
N GLY A 83 15.40 3.38 -1.14
CA GLY A 83 14.83 3.23 -2.47
C GLY A 83 13.40 3.75 -2.46
N PHE A 84 13.05 4.61 -3.39
CA PHE A 84 11.71 5.18 -3.50
C PHE A 84 11.07 4.77 -4.84
N VAL A 85 9.90 4.14 -4.78
CA VAL A 85 9.08 3.81 -5.94
C VAL A 85 7.89 4.77 -5.97
N PHE A 86 7.89 5.65 -6.97
CA PHE A 86 6.85 6.64 -7.17
C PHE A 86 5.61 6.04 -7.86
N GLN A 87 4.47 6.62 -7.63
CA GLN A 87 3.20 6.23 -8.26
C GLN A 87 3.24 6.36 -9.80
N ASP A 88 3.96 7.34 -10.33
CA ASP A 88 4.12 7.61 -11.77
C ASP A 88 5.30 6.86 -12.41
N HIS A 89 5.88 5.88 -11.69
CA HIS A 89 7.02 5.06 -12.07
C HIS A 89 8.34 5.82 -12.28
N ALA A 90 8.32 7.09 -12.66
CA ALA A 90 9.46 8.00 -12.89
C ALA A 90 10.61 7.36 -13.72
N LEU A 91 10.31 6.56 -14.75
CA LEU A 91 11.32 5.93 -15.61
C LEU A 91 11.94 6.95 -16.56
N PHE A 92 13.22 6.74 -16.91
CA PHE A 92 13.89 7.55 -17.92
C PHE A 92 13.41 7.13 -19.33
N PRO A 93 12.64 7.98 -20.04
CA PRO A 93 11.99 7.59 -21.30
C PRO A 93 12.98 7.32 -22.44
N ASN A 94 14.14 7.98 -22.40
CA ASN A 94 15.17 7.86 -23.44
C ASN A 94 16.07 6.62 -23.27
N MET A 95 15.95 5.90 -22.15
CA MET A 95 16.74 4.71 -21.85
C MET A 95 15.91 3.44 -22.02
N THR A 96 16.56 2.35 -22.40
CA THR A 96 15.95 1.01 -22.37
C THR A 96 15.70 0.57 -20.92
N VAL A 97 14.96 -0.54 -20.72
CA VAL A 97 14.80 -1.17 -19.40
C VAL A 97 16.17 -1.43 -18.77
N ARG A 98 17.09 -2.09 -19.52
CA ARG A 98 18.47 -2.32 -19.05
C ARG A 98 19.17 -1.00 -18.70
N GLY A 99 19.07 0.01 -19.55
CA GLY A 99 19.69 1.32 -19.33
C GLY A 99 19.15 2.01 -18.07
N ASN A 100 17.84 1.90 -17.77
CA ASN A 100 17.25 2.40 -16.54
C ASN A 100 17.85 1.74 -15.28
N LEU A 101 18.12 0.42 -15.34
CA LEU A 101 18.73 -0.31 -14.24
C LEU A 101 20.23 0.04 -14.10
N GLU A 102 20.96 0.04 -15.20
CA GLU A 102 22.40 0.37 -15.23
C GLU A 102 22.66 1.79 -14.71
N PHE A 103 21.79 2.74 -15.02
CA PHE A 103 21.89 4.11 -14.50
C PHE A 103 21.86 4.20 -12.97
N ALA A 104 21.12 3.29 -12.32
CA ALA A 104 20.99 3.25 -10.87
C ALA A 104 22.11 2.47 -10.15
N LEU A 105 23.05 1.87 -10.89
CA LEU A 105 24.20 1.18 -10.32
C LEU A 105 25.13 2.17 -9.59
N LYS A 106 25.47 1.87 -8.34
CA LYS A 106 26.53 2.60 -7.62
C LYS A 106 27.92 2.32 -8.20
N ASN A 107 28.15 1.08 -8.64
CA ASN A 107 29.38 0.67 -9.31
C ASN A 107 29.05 0.21 -10.73
N GLN A 108 29.47 0.98 -11.74
CA GLN A 108 29.20 0.72 -13.14
C GLN A 108 29.77 -0.61 -13.66
N ASN A 109 30.71 -1.22 -12.93
CA ASN A 109 31.30 -2.49 -13.29
C ASN A 109 30.46 -3.71 -12.85
N ASP A 110 29.43 -3.52 -12.02
CA ASP A 110 28.59 -4.61 -11.50
C ASP A 110 27.41 -4.94 -12.43
N LYS A 111 27.73 -5.27 -13.68
CA LYS A 111 26.72 -5.67 -14.68
C LYS A 111 26.04 -7.01 -14.37
N SER A 112 26.66 -7.85 -13.54
CA SER A 112 26.08 -9.12 -13.12
C SER A 112 24.79 -8.91 -12.32
N LYS A 113 24.77 -7.90 -11.45
CA LYS A 113 23.60 -7.51 -10.66
C LYS A 113 22.41 -7.09 -11.53
N VAL A 114 22.65 -6.44 -12.67
CA VAL A 114 21.56 -6.08 -13.61
C VAL A 114 20.86 -7.33 -14.11
N ASN A 115 21.62 -8.38 -14.50
CA ASN A 115 21.03 -9.62 -14.98
C ASN A 115 20.28 -10.34 -13.86
N GLU A 116 20.81 -10.37 -12.64
CA GLU A 116 20.15 -10.94 -11.47
C GLU A 116 18.79 -10.26 -11.20
N ILE A 117 18.76 -8.94 -11.18
CA ILE A 117 17.51 -8.18 -10.93
C ILE A 117 16.51 -8.33 -12.10
N LEU A 118 16.99 -8.36 -13.35
CA LEU A 118 16.13 -8.63 -14.51
C LEU A 118 15.46 -10.01 -14.42
N GLU A 119 16.15 -11.01 -13.90
CA GLU A 119 15.63 -12.36 -13.67
C GLU A 119 14.64 -12.39 -12.50
N ILE A 120 15.00 -11.82 -11.33
CA ILE A 120 14.14 -11.78 -10.15
C ILE A 120 12.79 -11.10 -10.44
N MET A 121 12.81 -10.01 -11.24
CA MET A 121 11.61 -9.25 -11.59
C MET A 121 10.93 -9.76 -12.88
N GLU A 122 11.42 -10.87 -13.45
CA GLU A 122 10.91 -11.48 -14.70
C GLU A 122 10.75 -10.48 -15.86
N ILE A 123 11.70 -9.56 -16.02
CA ILE A 123 11.70 -8.53 -17.07
C ILE A 123 12.88 -8.66 -18.05
N GLY A 124 13.55 -9.81 -18.07
CA GLY A 124 14.71 -10.05 -18.93
C GLY A 124 14.40 -9.93 -20.43
N ASN A 125 13.21 -10.40 -20.85
CA ASN A 125 12.71 -10.26 -22.22
C ASN A 125 12.42 -8.80 -22.64
N LEU A 126 12.24 -7.89 -21.66
CA LEU A 126 11.97 -6.48 -21.88
C LEU A 126 13.24 -5.62 -21.88
N ALA A 127 14.42 -6.21 -21.60
CA ALA A 127 15.67 -5.50 -21.34
C ALA A 127 16.06 -4.46 -22.42
N LYS A 128 15.72 -4.72 -23.69
CA LYS A 128 16.03 -3.85 -24.84
C LYS A 128 14.91 -2.86 -25.16
N MET A 129 13.73 -2.98 -24.52
CA MET A 129 12.57 -2.12 -24.78
C MET A 129 12.72 -0.77 -24.05
N LYS A 130 12.09 0.27 -24.59
CA LYS A 130 11.95 1.57 -23.93
C LYS A 130 10.63 1.63 -23.14
N PRO A 131 10.52 2.52 -22.12
CA PRO A 131 9.34 2.64 -21.29
C PRO A 131 8.04 2.90 -22.05
N GLU A 132 8.08 3.61 -23.18
CA GLU A 132 6.91 3.89 -24.04
C GLU A 132 6.21 2.62 -24.52
N ASN A 133 6.97 1.54 -24.74
CA ASN A 133 6.50 0.26 -25.26
C ASN A 133 6.11 -0.75 -24.17
N LEU A 134 6.05 -0.31 -22.91
CA LEU A 134 5.73 -1.15 -21.77
C LEU A 134 4.30 -0.91 -21.27
N SER A 135 3.62 -1.99 -20.84
CA SER A 135 2.38 -1.87 -20.08
C SER A 135 2.62 -1.22 -18.72
N GLY A 136 1.54 -0.76 -18.06
CA GLY A 136 1.63 -0.16 -16.72
C GLY A 136 2.33 -1.08 -15.71
N GLY A 137 1.96 -2.37 -15.66
CA GLY A 137 2.58 -3.34 -14.76
C GLY A 137 4.05 -3.62 -15.09
N GLN A 138 4.41 -3.62 -16.38
CA GLN A 138 5.81 -3.75 -16.79
C GLN A 138 6.64 -2.53 -16.38
N LYS A 139 6.10 -1.31 -16.55
CA LYS A 139 6.73 -0.07 -16.05
C LYS A 139 6.96 -0.13 -14.56
N GLN A 140 5.97 -0.61 -13.81
CA GLN A 140 6.06 -0.74 -12.37
C GLN A 140 7.15 -1.71 -11.93
N ARG A 141 7.26 -2.90 -12.56
CA ARG A 141 8.36 -3.85 -12.29
C ARG A 141 9.72 -3.24 -12.58
N VAL A 142 9.85 -2.51 -13.68
CA VAL A 142 11.10 -1.80 -14.03
C VAL A 142 11.43 -0.74 -12.98
N ALA A 143 10.44 0.00 -12.45
CA ALA A 143 10.65 1.00 -11.40
C ALA A 143 11.14 0.36 -10.09
N VAL A 144 10.52 -0.75 -9.67
CA VAL A 144 10.98 -1.53 -8.52
C VAL A 144 12.38 -2.08 -8.77
N ALA A 145 12.62 -2.72 -9.92
CA ALA A 145 13.93 -3.26 -10.31
C ALA A 145 15.02 -2.18 -10.26
N ARG A 146 14.78 -1.01 -10.84
CA ARG A 146 15.72 0.12 -10.80
C ARG A 146 16.02 0.57 -9.38
N THR A 147 15.01 0.60 -8.53
CA THR A 147 15.17 0.98 -7.12
C THR A 147 16.05 -0.02 -6.38
N LEU A 148 15.91 -1.31 -6.64
CA LEU A 148 16.73 -2.37 -6.04
C LEU A 148 18.20 -2.31 -6.47
N MET A 149 18.52 -1.73 -7.64
CA MET A 149 19.90 -1.55 -8.10
C MET A 149 20.72 -0.69 -7.14
N THR A 150 20.10 0.24 -6.40
CA THR A 150 20.78 1.09 -5.41
C THR A 150 21.14 0.37 -4.12
N ASN A 151 20.72 -0.89 -3.94
CA ASN A 151 20.88 -1.70 -2.72
C ASN A 151 20.37 -0.97 -1.46
N PRO A 152 19.08 -0.57 -1.44
CA PRO A 152 18.55 0.23 -0.36
C PRO A 152 18.37 -0.60 0.92
N LYS A 153 18.56 0.04 2.09
CA LYS A 153 18.19 -0.54 3.38
C LYS A 153 16.69 -0.42 3.67
N ILE A 154 16.07 0.59 3.09
CA ILE A 154 14.65 0.90 3.27
C ILE A 154 14.03 1.06 1.88
N LEU A 155 12.92 0.35 1.63
CA LEU A 155 12.14 0.43 0.39
C LEU A 155 10.82 1.15 0.69
N LEU A 156 10.61 2.28 0.03
CA LEU A 156 9.43 3.13 0.16
C LEU A 156 8.59 3.00 -1.12
N LEU A 157 7.34 2.60 -0.97
CA LEU A 157 6.43 2.25 -2.05
C LEU A 157 5.17 3.12 -1.96
N ASP A 158 5.02 4.08 -2.88
CA ASP A 158 3.88 5.01 -2.90
C ASP A 158 2.82 4.52 -3.89
N GLU A 159 1.79 3.82 -3.40
CA GLU A 159 0.69 3.23 -4.17
C GLU A 159 1.14 2.45 -5.42
N PRO A 160 2.11 1.54 -5.32
CA PRO A 160 2.74 0.90 -6.48
C PRO A 160 1.81 -0.02 -7.27
N LEU A 161 0.64 -0.36 -6.75
CA LEU A 161 -0.27 -1.36 -7.32
C LEU A 161 -1.59 -0.76 -7.81
N SER A 162 -1.79 0.56 -7.63
CA SER A 162 -3.09 1.23 -7.84
C SER A 162 -3.58 1.22 -9.29
N ALA A 163 -2.67 1.21 -10.27
CA ALA A 163 -3.01 1.28 -11.70
C ALA A 163 -3.01 -0.08 -12.41
N LEU A 164 -3.00 -1.20 -11.66
CA LEU A 164 -2.88 -2.54 -12.21
C LEU A 164 -4.21 -3.29 -12.18
N ASP A 165 -4.43 -4.13 -13.20
CA ASP A 165 -5.51 -5.13 -13.17
C ASP A 165 -5.25 -6.20 -12.07
N SER A 166 -6.27 -6.99 -11.75
CA SER A 166 -6.21 -7.94 -10.64
C SER A 166 -5.11 -9.01 -10.79
N ALA A 167 -4.90 -9.53 -12.00
CA ALA A 167 -3.90 -10.57 -12.25
C ALA A 167 -2.48 -10.04 -12.15
N MET A 168 -2.21 -8.87 -12.76
CA MET A 168 -0.91 -8.20 -12.64
C MET A 168 -0.62 -7.75 -11.21
N ARG A 169 -1.63 -7.27 -10.48
CA ARG A 169 -1.51 -6.86 -9.08
C ARG A 169 -1.06 -8.03 -8.20
N LEU A 170 -1.72 -9.19 -8.31
CA LEU A 170 -1.34 -10.38 -7.56
C LEU A 170 0.10 -10.80 -7.84
N LYS A 171 0.51 -10.80 -9.12
CA LYS A 171 1.86 -11.18 -9.50
C LYS A 171 2.90 -10.22 -8.90
N LEU A 172 2.67 -8.91 -8.98
CA LEU A 172 3.61 -7.93 -8.42
C LEU A 172 3.65 -7.95 -6.88
N GLN A 173 2.53 -8.30 -6.21
CA GLN A 173 2.52 -8.55 -4.78
C GLN A 173 3.46 -9.71 -4.41
N ASP A 174 3.41 -10.83 -5.15
CA ASP A 174 4.31 -11.95 -4.92
C ASP A 174 5.78 -11.59 -5.15
N GLU A 175 6.05 -10.81 -6.20
CA GLU A 175 7.41 -10.31 -6.49
C GLU A 175 7.92 -9.40 -5.37
N LEU A 176 7.09 -8.48 -4.87
CA LEU A 176 7.45 -7.60 -3.73
C LEU A 176 7.69 -8.38 -2.43
N ALA A 177 6.84 -9.38 -2.14
CA ALA A 177 7.03 -10.26 -0.99
C ALA A 177 8.34 -11.05 -1.09
N ASN A 178 8.66 -11.59 -2.27
CA ASN A 178 9.90 -12.31 -2.53
C ASN A 178 11.14 -11.41 -2.40
N VAL A 179 11.09 -10.20 -2.96
CA VAL A 179 12.15 -9.18 -2.83
C VAL A 179 12.38 -8.83 -1.37
N HIS A 180 11.32 -8.52 -0.63
CA HIS A 180 11.41 -8.20 0.79
C HIS A 180 12.07 -9.33 1.59
N LYS A 181 11.60 -10.57 1.39
CA LYS A 181 12.13 -11.76 2.08
C LYS A 181 13.57 -12.07 1.69
N ARG A 182 13.92 -11.98 0.39
CA ARG A 182 15.25 -12.32 -0.13
C ARG A 182 16.33 -11.34 0.35
N PHE A 183 16.01 -10.05 0.36
CA PHE A 183 16.99 -9.01 0.70
C PHE A 183 16.89 -8.51 2.14
N GLY A 184 15.90 -8.94 2.93
CA GLY A 184 15.71 -8.50 4.33
C GLY A 184 15.49 -6.97 4.45
N ILE A 185 14.93 -6.34 3.41
CA ILE A 185 14.77 -4.88 3.33
C ILE A 185 13.60 -4.44 4.20
N THR A 186 13.78 -3.38 5.00
CA THR A 186 12.64 -2.72 5.66
C THR A 186 11.77 -2.05 4.61
N SER A 187 10.50 -2.45 4.49
CA SER A 187 9.59 -1.97 3.45
C SER A 187 8.46 -1.14 4.05
N VAL A 188 8.16 0.03 3.46
CA VAL A 188 7.01 0.86 3.86
C VAL A 188 6.15 1.09 2.63
N LEU A 189 4.93 0.58 2.66
CA LEU A 189 3.95 0.65 1.58
C LEU A 189 2.84 1.65 1.92
N VAL A 190 2.49 2.52 1.01
CA VAL A 190 1.23 3.26 1.04
C VAL A 190 0.21 2.47 0.24
N SER A 191 -0.89 2.10 0.88
CA SER A 191 -2.02 1.44 0.22
C SER A 191 -3.36 1.82 0.87
N HIS A 192 -4.42 1.66 0.10
CA HIS A 192 -5.82 1.73 0.54
C HIS A 192 -6.58 0.39 0.31
N ASP A 193 -5.89 -0.62 -0.20
CA ASP A 193 -6.43 -1.96 -0.47
C ASP A 193 -6.10 -2.92 0.69
N ILE A 194 -7.14 -3.47 1.31
CA ILE A 194 -7.00 -4.39 2.44
C ILE A 194 -6.34 -5.71 2.01
N SER A 195 -6.56 -6.17 0.78
CA SER A 195 -5.96 -7.41 0.28
C SER A 195 -4.44 -7.30 0.17
N GLU A 196 -3.94 -6.14 -0.28
CA GLU A 196 -2.50 -5.84 -0.30
C GLU A 196 -1.89 -5.87 1.10
N VAL A 197 -2.61 -5.28 2.06
CA VAL A 197 -2.17 -5.25 3.45
C VAL A 197 -2.01 -6.66 4.01
N PHE A 198 -3.03 -7.51 3.86
CA PHE A 198 -2.99 -8.88 4.39
C PHE A 198 -1.95 -9.77 3.69
N ARG A 199 -1.63 -9.50 2.42
CA ARG A 199 -0.68 -10.30 1.65
C ARG A 199 0.77 -9.90 1.89
N LEU A 200 1.05 -8.61 2.08
CA LEU A 200 2.40 -8.08 2.12
C LEU A 200 2.89 -7.72 3.52
N SER A 201 1.98 -7.26 4.40
CA SER A 201 2.41 -6.56 5.62
C SER A 201 2.34 -7.43 6.85
N ASN A 202 3.33 -7.29 7.70
CA ASN A 202 3.30 -7.83 9.06
C ASN A 202 2.85 -6.78 10.09
N ARG A 203 2.82 -5.49 9.72
CA ARG A 203 2.34 -4.39 10.57
C ARG A 203 1.64 -3.30 9.76
N VAL A 204 0.69 -2.62 10.37
CA VAL A 204 -0.12 -1.57 9.75
C VAL A 204 -0.20 -0.36 10.66
N PHE A 205 0.08 0.83 10.10
CA PHE A 205 -0.32 2.09 10.68
C PHE A 205 -1.57 2.59 9.96
N LYS A 206 -2.72 2.59 10.64
CA LYS A 206 -3.94 3.19 10.11
C LYS A 206 -3.92 4.68 10.42
N ILE A 207 -3.91 5.49 9.35
CA ILE A 207 -3.79 6.95 9.46
C ILE A 207 -5.12 7.61 9.11
N ALA A 208 -5.58 8.49 9.99
CA ALA A 208 -6.75 9.33 9.76
C ALA A 208 -6.47 10.75 10.28
N LEU A 209 -6.78 11.75 9.45
CA LEU A 209 -6.60 13.17 9.79
C LEU A 209 -5.19 13.51 10.35
N GLY A 210 -4.16 12.91 9.74
CA GLY A 210 -2.76 13.14 10.15
C GLY A 210 -2.32 12.39 11.42
N GLN A 211 -3.16 11.54 12.02
CA GLN A 211 -2.86 10.80 13.24
C GLN A 211 -2.85 9.29 12.97
N ILE A 212 -1.94 8.55 13.64
CA ILE A 212 -1.97 7.09 13.63
C ILE A 212 -3.01 6.64 14.66
N THR A 213 -4.16 6.17 14.17
CA THR A 213 -5.29 5.75 15.00
C THR A 213 -5.18 4.31 15.46
N HIS A 214 -4.52 3.44 14.69
CA HIS A 214 -4.28 2.04 15.03
C HIS A 214 -2.87 1.66 14.57
N ASP A 215 -2.24 0.78 15.34
CA ASP A 215 -0.90 0.25 15.11
C ASP A 215 -0.89 -1.21 15.57
N GLY A 216 -0.69 -2.14 14.67
CA GLY A 216 -0.72 -3.57 14.97
C GLY A 216 -0.61 -4.41 13.69
N THR A 217 -0.80 -5.71 13.84
CA THR A 217 -0.90 -6.64 12.70
C THR A 217 -2.14 -6.33 11.84
N PRO A 218 -2.18 -6.75 10.58
CA PRO A 218 -3.38 -6.61 9.74
C PRO A 218 -4.65 -7.09 10.43
N SER A 219 -4.61 -8.25 11.08
CA SER A 219 -5.74 -8.83 11.78
C SER A 219 -6.21 -7.95 12.95
N GLU A 220 -5.31 -7.41 13.76
CA GLU A 220 -5.65 -6.53 14.89
C GLU A 220 -6.27 -5.22 14.43
N VAL A 221 -5.71 -4.62 13.36
CA VAL A 221 -6.17 -3.31 12.85
C VAL A 221 -7.52 -3.39 12.16
N PHE A 222 -7.83 -4.52 11.50
CA PHE A 222 -9.06 -4.68 10.70
C PHE A 222 -10.11 -5.58 11.36
N ALA A 223 -9.76 -6.44 12.35
CA ALA A 223 -10.72 -7.29 13.05
C ALA A 223 -11.62 -6.52 14.04
N ASN A 224 -11.19 -5.35 14.52
CA ASN A 224 -11.91 -4.56 15.53
C ASN A 224 -12.98 -3.63 14.95
N GLN A 225 -13.86 -4.13 14.08
CA GLN A 225 -15.14 -3.46 13.87
C GLN A 225 -16.20 -4.20 14.69
N ASN A 226 -16.66 -3.56 15.77
CA ASN A 226 -17.63 -4.06 16.74
C ASN A 226 -19.05 -4.29 16.16
N ILE A 227 -19.14 -5.12 15.14
CA ILE A 227 -20.39 -5.69 14.68
C ILE A 227 -20.26 -7.20 14.87
N SER A 228 -21.07 -7.76 15.76
CA SER A 228 -21.10 -9.19 16.08
C SER A 228 -21.64 -10.03 14.93
N GLY A 229 -20.87 -10.20 13.88
CA GLY A 229 -21.20 -11.06 12.75
C GLY A 229 -19.93 -11.69 12.18
N LYS A 230 -19.93 -13.00 11.96
CA LYS A 230 -18.80 -13.75 11.41
C LYS A 230 -18.60 -13.53 9.91
N PHE A 231 -19.60 -12.98 9.24
CA PHE A 231 -19.59 -12.70 7.80
C PHE A 231 -20.18 -11.33 7.55
N LYS A 232 -19.53 -10.50 6.72
CA LYS A 232 -19.95 -9.14 6.39
C LYS A 232 -19.70 -8.85 4.92
N ILE A 233 -20.74 -8.43 4.21
CA ILE A 233 -20.66 -7.94 2.83
C ILE A 233 -21.37 -6.60 2.75
N ILE A 234 -20.75 -5.62 2.08
CA ILE A 234 -21.40 -4.37 1.73
C ILE A 234 -21.89 -4.51 0.29
N GLY A 235 -23.15 -4.20 0.04
CA GLY A 235 -23.73 -4.21 -1.30
C GLY A 235 -24.81 -3.16 -1.46
N GLU A 236 -25.22 -2.92 -2.71
CA GLU A 236 -26.28 -2.01 -3.09
C GLU A 236 -27.56 -2.82 -3.37
N VAL A 237 -28.70 -2.40 -2.82
CA VAL A 237 -29.98 -3.05 -3.01
C VAL A 237 -30.50 -2.78 -4.40
N LEU A 238 -30.59 -3.80 -5.25
CA LEU A 238 -31.13 -3.73 -6.61
C LEU A 238 -32.63 -3.95 -6.67
N SER A 239 -33.16 -4.87 -5.86
CA SER A 239 -34.59 -5.18 -5.80
C SER A 239 -35.03 -5.68 -4.44
N ILE A 240 -36.29 -5.46 -4.10
CA ILE A 240 -36.96 -5.97 -2.91
C ILE A 240 -38.27 -6.61 -3.36
N LYS A 241 -38.40 -7.93 -3.21
CA LYS A 241 -39.61 -8.68 -3.60
C LYS A 241 -40.21 -9.35 -2.38
N LYS A 242 -41.52 -9.21 -2.17
CA LYS A 242 -42.24 -9.94 -1.14
C LYS A 242 -42.49 -11.38 -1.59
N SER A 243 -42.13 -12.32 -0.75
CA SER A 243 -42.38 -13.75 -0.96
C SER A 243 -42.99 -14.35 0.31
N ASP A 244 -44.32 -14.47 0.33
CA ASP A 244 -45.11 -14.88 1.46
C ASP A 244 -44.88 -13.99 2.72
N ILE A 245 -44.32 -14.54 3.79
CA ILE A 245 -44.01 -13.83 5.05
C ILE A 245 -42.60 -13.19 5.06
N LEU A 246 -41.78 -13.48 4.04
CA LEU A 246 -40.42 -13.03 3.92
C LEU A 246 -40.24 -12.04 2.74
N PHE A 247 -39.11 -11.38 2.72
CA PHE A 247 -38.71 -10.53 1.62
C PHE A 247 -37.41 -11.08 1.04
N ILE A 248 -37.30 -11.11 -0.29
CA ILE A 248 -36.09 -11.47 -1.02
C ILE A 248 -35.50 -10.18 -1.56
N LEU A 249 -34.27 -9.86 -1.11
CA LEU A 249 -33.49 -8.75 -1.62
C LEU A 249 -32.45 -9.27 -2.62
N GLU A 250 -32.37 -8.65 -3.79
CA GLU A 250 -31.25 -8.82 -4.72
C GLU A 250 -30.26 -7.68 -4.49
N ILE A 251 -29.00 -8.01 -4.17
CA ILE A 251 -28.01 -7.06 -3.72
C ILE A 251 -26.76 -7.23 -4.57
N LEU A 252 -26.29 -6.15 -5.16
CA LEU A 252 -25.02 -6.12 -5.89
C LEU A 252 -23.85 -5.96 -4.92
N ALA A 253 -23.01 -6.97 -4.83
CA ALA A 253 -21.80 -6.94 -4.01
C ALA A 253 -20.60 -7.43 -4.85
N HIS A 254 -19.54 -6.65 -4.95
CA HIS A 254 -18.31 -7.00 -5.70
C HIS A 254 -18.54 -7.54 -7.13
N ASN A 255 -19.46 -6.95 -7.90
CA ASN A 255 -19.87 -7.37 -9.24
C ASN A 255 -20.69 -8.68 -9.31
N GLU A 256 -21.17 -9.18 -8.18
CA GLU A 256 -22.05 -10.35 -8.11
C GLU A 256 -23.40 -9.98 -7.50
N ILE A 257 -24.47 -10.62 -7.98
CA ILE A 257 -25.80 -10.45 -7.39
C ILE A 257 -26.04 -11.58 -6.39
N ILE A 258 -26.15 -11.19 -5.11
CA ILE A 258 -26.51 -12.10 -4.04
C ILE A 258 -27.99 -11.94 -3.66
N LYS A 259 -28.66 -13.05 -3.34
CA LYS A 259 -30.02 -13.06 -2.83
C LYS A 259 -30.02 -13.27 -1.32
N VAL A 260 -30.65 -12.35 -0.60
CA VAL A 260 -30.77 -12.40 0.84
C VAL A 260 -32.23 -12.43 1.23
N THR A 261 -32.59 -13.34 2.13
CA THR A 261 -33.92 -13.41 2.71
C THR A 261 -33.95 -12.59 4.00
N ALA A 262 -34.96 -11.76 4.16
CA ALA A 262 -35.14 -10.86 5.31
C ALA A 262 -36.57 -10.87 5.82
N VAL A 263 -36.78 -10.56 7.09
CA VAL A 263 -38.11 -10.32 7.65
C VAL A 263 -38.49 -8.85 7.55
N LYS A 264 -39.76 -8.52 7.72
CA LYS A 264 -40.26 -7.15 7.56
C LYS A 264 -39.51 -6.12 8.41
N SER A 265 -39.20 -6.48 9.65
CA SER A 265 -38.44 -5.59 10.57
C SER A 265 -37.05 -5.23 10.07
N ASP A 266 -36.41 -6.09 9.29
CA ASP A 266 -35.04 -5.87 8.80
C ASP A 266 -34.98 -4.89 7.64
N ILE A 267 -36.13 -4.69 6.96
CA ILE A 267 -36.20 -3.88 5.73
C ILE A 267 -37.01 -2.59 5.85
N GLU A 268 -37.59 -2.29 7.03
CA GLU A 268 -38.48 -1.12 7.22
C GLU A 268 -37.87 0.21 6.76
N ASN A 269 -36.55 0.36 6.87
CA ASN A 269 -35.81 1.56 6.49
C ASN A 269 -34.92 1.37 5.25
N ILE A 270 -35.04 0.24 4.53
CA ILE A 270 -34.20 -0.08 3.37
C ILE A 270 -34.97 0.20 2.09
N LYS A 271 -34.36 0.92 1.14
CA LYS A 271 -34.88 1.24 -0.19
C LYS A 271 -33.96 0.71 -1.28
N ILE A 272 -34.51 0.53 -2.48
CA ILE A 272 -33.72 0.25 -3.69
C ILE A 272 -32.71 1.39 -3.90
N GLY A 273 -31.45 1.03 -4.17
CA GLY A 273 -30.32 1.93 -4.29
C GLY A 273 -29.54 2.19 -2.99
N ASP A 274 -30.06 1.75 -1.84
CA ASP A 274 -29.33 1.91 -0.58
C ASP A 274 -28.11 0.97 -0.49
N LYS A 275 -27.02 1.49 0.06
CA LYS A 275 -25.86 0.67 0.44
C LYS A 275 -26.08 0.10 1.82
N ILE A 276 -26.13 -1.23 1.91
CA ILE A 276 -26.38 -1.95 3.16
C ILE A 276 -25.20 -2.86 3.52
N LEU A 277 -25.06 -3.12 4.81
CA LEU A 277 -24.16 -4.13 5.36
C LEU A 277 -24.94 -5.39 5.67
N ILE A 278 -24.62 -6.48 4.98
CA ILE A 278 -25.14 -7.80 5.27
C ILE A 278 -24.20 -8.47 6.28
N SER A 279 -24.74 -8.94 7.40
CA SER A 279 -23.96 -9.69 8.39
C SER A 279 -24.71 -10.95 8.83
N SER A 280 -23.98 -12.04 9.09
CA SER A 280 -24.54 -13.28 9.64
C SER A 280 -23.83 -13.67 10.93
N LYS A 281 -24.61 -14.07 11.95
CA LYS A 281 -24.09 -14.57 13.24
C LYS A 281 -23.70 -16.06 13.15
N ALA A 282 -24.34 -16.82 12.29
CA ALA A 282 -24.03 -18.23 12.03
C ALA A 282 -23.45 -18.35 10.62
N PHE A 283 -22.23 -18.86 10.53
CA PHE A 283 -21.54 -19.05 9.25
C PHE A 283 -20.99 -20.48 9.18
N ASN A 284 -21.51 -21.24 8.23
CA ASN A 284 -21.03 -22.58 7.90
C ASN A 284 -20.54 -22.55 6.45
N PRO A 285 -19.33 -22.03 6.17
CA PRO A 285 -18.85 -21.87 4.80
C PRO A 285 -18.56 -23.23 4.17
N ILE A 286 -19.01 -23.39 2.94
CA ILE A 286 -18.52 -24.45 2.05
C ILE A 286 -17.38 -23.82 1.24
N LEU A 287 -16.19 -24.40 1.35
CA LEU A 287 -15.02 -23.94 0.62
C LEU A 287 -14.84 -24.83 -0.62
N THR A 288 -14.92 -24.26 -1.81
CA THR A 288 -14.64 -24.94 -3.07
C THR A 288 -13.46 -24.26 -3.74
N LYS A 289 -12.44 -25.05 -4.11
CA LYS A 289 -11.32 -24.54 -4.91
C LYS A 289 -11.81 -24.39 -6.35
N ILE A 290 -11.63 -23.21 -6.93
CA ILE A 290 -11.93 -22.89 -8.34
C ILE A 290 -10.65 -23.04 -9.16
#